data_560a0f73a1d6ff99ece995c26de49f8b
#
_entry.id   560a0f73a1d6ff99ece995c26de49f8b
#
_cell.length_a   1.000
_cell.length_b   1.000
_cell.length_c   1.000
_cell.angle_alpha   90.00
_cell.angle_beta   90.00
_cell.angle_gamma   90.00
#
_symmetry.space_group_name_H-M   'P 1'
#
loop_
_entity.id
_entity.type
_entity.pdbx_description
1 polymer ?
#
loop_
_entity_poly.entity_id
_entity_poly.type
_entity_poly.pdbx_seq_one_letter_code
_entity_poly.pdbx_strand_id
1 'polypeptide(L)'
;EDEIAAINMGLGGWYAGGRAMVSTSGGGFALMEEGLSLAGVIESPMVIHLAQRPGPGTGLPTRTEQGDLDLALYAGHGEFPRAILAPGTLEEAFRCAEQAFILADASQCPVFILTDQYLLDSGHDLAALPLPATPPEPRIVATEADYQRYAAAENGLSPRGIPGHGQGLVRVDSDEHDEAGFITERAEVRIAMMNKRLKKLALLRDLPEFPHCWSGPANPRSE
;
A
#
# COMPACT_ATOMS: atom_id res chain seq x y z
N GLU A 1 -14.89 -8.66 10.07
CA GLU A 1 -15.89 -9.66 9.66
C GLU A 1 -16.39 -9.42 8.23
N ASP A 2 -16.33 -8.19 7.73
CA ASP A 2 -16.62 -7.84 6.34
C ASP A 2 -15.37 -7.21 5.72
N GLU A 3 -14.65 -7.98 4.94
CA GLU A 3 -13.38 -7.58 4.34
C GLU A 3 -13.58 -6.49 3.28
N ILE A 4 -14.71 -6.52 2.56
CA ILE A 4 -15.05 -5.47 1.59
C ILE A 4 -15.26 -4.13 2.32
N ALA A 5 -15.99 -4.13 3.43
CA ALA A 5 -16.15 -2.94 4.24
C ALA A 5 -14.80 -2.50 4.87
N ALA A 6 -14.01 -3.44 5.37
CA ALA A 6 -12.75 -3.13 6.04
C ALA A 6 -11.76 -2.37 5.14
N ILE A 7 -11.53 -2.82 3.90
CA ILE A 7 -10.63 -2.13 2.98
C ILE A 7 -11.16 -0.73 2.61
N ASN A 8 -12.45 -0.60 2.38
CA ASN A 8 -13.05 0.69 2.04
C ASN A 8 -13.05 1.67 3.24
N MET A 9 -13.22 1.18 4.46
CA MET A 9 -13.01 1.99 5.67
C MET A 9 -11.55 2.45 5.79
N GLY A 10 -10.59 1.58 5.49
CA GLY A 10 -9.16 1.92 5.43
C GLY A 10 -8.88 3.04 4.42
N LEU A 11 -9.41 2.93 3.21
CA LEU A 11 -9.31 3.98 2.17
C LEU A 11 -9.94 5.30 2.62
N GLY A 12 -11.12 5.24 3.23
CA GLY A 12 -11.79 6.41 3.82
C GLY A 12 -10.94 7.07 4.91
N GLY A 13 -10.29 6.28 5.77
CA GLY A 13 -9.35 6.76 6.77
C GLY A 13 -8.17 7.52 6.15
N TRP A 14 -7.55 6.97 5.11
CA TRP A 14 -6.47 7.63 4.39
C TRP A 14 -6.93 8.90 3.67
N TYR A 15 -8.12 8.88 3.05
CA TYR A 15 -8.72 10.05 2.41
C TYR A 15 -8.95 11.19 3.40
N ALA A 16 -9.36 10.85 4.62
CA ALA A 16 -9.56 11.82 5.71
C ALA A 16 -8.25 12.29 6.38
N GLY A 17 -7.09 11.79 5.94
CA GLY A 17 -5.78 12.18 6.47
C GLY A 17 -5.26 11.33 7.63
N GLY A 18 -5.99 10.30 8.03
CA GLY A 18 -5.52 9.31 8.99
C GLY A 18 -4.61 8.26 8.33
N ARG A 19 -3.89 7.52 9.13
CA ARG A 19 -3.18 6.30 8.73
C ARG A 19 -4.03 5.10 9.13
N ALA A 20 -4.31 4.22 8.18
CA ALA A 20 -5.13 3.03 8.40
C ALA A 20 -4.42 1.78 7.91
N MET A 21 -4.63 0.68 8.59
CA MET A 21 -4.21 -0.65 8.19
C MET A 21 -5.41 -1.59 8.26
N VAL A 22 -5.50 -2.49 7.30
CA VAL A 22 -6.42 -3.63 7.35
C VAL A 22 -5.62 -4.91 7.51
N SER A 23 -6.17 -5.87 8.25
CA SER A 23 -5.51 -7.16 8.50
C SER A 23 -6.48 -8.28 8.15
N THR A 24 -6.01 -9.26 7.38
CA THR A 24 -6.80 -10.40 6.92
C THR A 24 -5.91 -11.58 6.55
N SER A 25 -6.52 -12.69 6.17
CA SER A 25 -5.84 -13.86 5.56
C SER A 25 -6.09 -13.90 4.05
N GLY A 26 -5.46 -14.84 3.32
CA GLY A 26 -5.60 -14.94 1.87
C GLY A 26 -7.05 -15.01 1.37
N GLY A 27 -7.89 -15.82 2.01
CA GLY A 27 -9.30 -15.91 1.65
C GLY A 27 -10.08 -14.60 1.86
N GLY A 28 -9.82 -13.88 2.96
CA GLY A 28 -10.42 -12.57 3.21
C GLY A 28 -9.84 -11.50 2.28
N PHE A 29 -8.54 -11.57 1.97
CA PHE A 29 -7.91 -10.64 1.03
C PHE A 29 -8.49 -10.78 -0.40
N ALA A 30 -8.85 -11.98 -0.82
CA ALA A 30 -9.53 -12.18 -2.10
C ALA A 30 -10.84 -11.36 -2.24
N LEU A 31 -11.52 -11.08 -1.13
CA LEU A 31 -12.70 -10.19 -1.13
C LEU A 31 -12.31 -8.69 -1.16
N MET A 32 -11.06 -8.34 -0.89
CA MET A 32 -10.57 -6.96 -0.89
C MET A 32 -10.01 -6.49 -2.24
N GLU A 33 -9.96 -7.34 -3.26
CA GLU A 33 -9.26 -7.06 -4.52
C GLU A 33 -9.79 -5.82 -5.26
N GLU A 34 -11.10 -5.58 -5.24
CA GLU A 34 -11.67 -4.37 -5.83
C GLU A 34 -11.21 -3.12 -5.07
N GLY A 35 -11.27 -3.14 -3.74
CA GLY A 35 -10.78 -2.04 -2.90
C GLY A 35 -9.28 -1.79 -3.09
N LEU A 36 -8.49 -2.84 -3.31
CA LEU A 36 -7.08 -2.71 -3.67
C LEU A 36 -6.89 -2.01 -5.03
N SER A 37 -7.70 -2.38 -6.04
CA SER A 37 -7.70 -1.70 -7.34
C SER A 37 -8.11 -0.23 -7.21
N LEU A 38 -9.10 0.05 -6.37
CA LEU A 38 -9.50 1.42 -6.05
C LEU A 38 -8.33 2.21 -5.43
N ALA A 39 -7.60 1.63 -4.47
CA ALA A 39 -6.40 2.25 -3.92
C ALA A 39 -5.40 2.63 -5.02
N GLY A 40 -5.23 1.75 -6.02
CA GLY A 40 -4.35 1.97 -7.16
C GLY A 40 -4.77 3.15 -8.03
N VAL A 41 -6.04 3.22 -8.44
CA VAL A 41 -6.53 4.28 -9.34
C VAL A 41 -6.60 5.64 -8.66
N ILE A 42 -7.06 5.71 -7.40
CA ILE A 42 -7.11 6.97 -6.64
C ILE A 42 -5.77 7.38 -6.03
N GLU A 43 -4.72 6.57 -6.26
CA GLU A 43 -3.37 6.81 -5.73
C GLU A 43 -3.39 7.02 -4.21
N SER A 44 -4.12 6.17 -3.50
CA SER A 44 -4.21 6.21 -2.05
C SER A 44 -3.09 5.42 -1.40
N PRO A 45 -2.42 5.96 -0.38
CA PRO A 45 -1.71 5.10 0.56
C PRO A 45 -2.65 4.03 1.12
N MET A 46 -2.15 2.83 1.36
CA MET A 46 -2.90 1.77 2.04
C MET A 46 -1.92 0.77 2.65
N VAL A 47 -2.12 0.36 3.87
CA VAL A 47 -1.33 -0.70 4.49
C VAL A 47 -2.24 -1.92 4.68
N ILE A 48 -1.80 -3.07 4.16
CA ILE A 48 -2.54 -4.33 4.21
C ILE A 48 -1.65 -5.37 4.87
N HIS A 49 -2.04 -5.85 6.03
CA HIS A 49 -1.41 -7.01 6.66
C HIS A 49 -2.10 -8.27 6.15
N LEU A 50 -1.36 -9.10 5.43
CA LEU A 50 -1.81 -10.37 4.87
C LEU A 50 -1.16 -11.52 5.65
N ALA A 51 -1.95 -12.14 6.51
CA ALA A 51 -1.56 -13.31 7.29
C ALA A 51 -1.84 -14.58 6.50
N GLN A 52 -0.81 -15.14 5.91
CA GLN A 52 -0.91 -16.30 5.03
C GLN A 52 -1.35 -17.56 5.78
N ARG A 53 -2.19 -18.35 5.15
CA ARG A 53 -2.61 -19.67 5.63
C ARG A 53 -2.96 -20.57 4.44
N PRO A 54 -3.01 -21.92 4.64
CA PRO A 54 -3.35 -22.83 3.55
C PRO A 54 -4.73 -22.55 2.94
N GLY A 55 -4.75 -22.40 1.61
CA GLY A 55 -5.94 -22.36 0.76
C GLY A 55 -6.16 -23.72 0.09
N PRO A 56 -7.03 -23.77 -0.98
CA PRO A 56 -7.96 -22.73 -1.42
C PRO A 56 -9.21 -22.61 -0.54
N GLY A 57 -9.98 -21.55 -0.75
CA GLY A 57 -11.18 -21.25 0.03
C GLY A 57 -10.83 -20.96 1.49
N THR A 58 -11.59 -21.54 2.44
CA THR A 58 -11.24 -21.44 3.86
C THR A 58 -9.97 -22.24 4.22
N GLY A 59 -9.69 -23.30 3.47
CA GLY A 59 -8.49 -24.12 3.62
C GLY A 59 -8.31 -24.68 5.02
N LEU A 60 -7.13 -24.45 5.60
CA LEU A 60 -6.80 -24.87 6.97
C LEU A 60 -6.55 -23.62 7.85
N PRO A 61 -7.60 -23.02 8.44
CA PRO A 61 -7.52 -21.69 9.07
C PRO A 61 -6.57 -21.62 10.29
N THR A 62 -6.21 -22.74 10.87
CA THR A 62 -5.30 -22.83 12.04
C THR A 62 -3.94 -23.43 11.68
N ARG A 63 -3.56 -23.44 10.42
CA ARG A 63 -2.29 -23.99 9.95
C ARG A 63 -1.52 -22.99 9.15
N THR A 64 -0.20 -23.18 9.06
CA THR A 64 0.71 -22.28 8.38
C THR A 64 0.99 -22.74 6.95
N GLU A 65 1.04 -21.79 6.04
CA GLU A 65 1.56 -21.94 4.67
C GLU A 65 1.97 -20.56 4.15
N GLN A 66 2.96 -20.51 3.28
CA GLN A 66 3.38 -19.30 2.56
C GLN A 66 2.94 -19.37 1.10
N GLY A 67 1.63 -19.36 0.86
CA GLY A 67 0.99 -19.58 -0.44
C GLY A 67 0.40 -18.33 -1.11
N ASP A 68 0.37 -17.18 -0.42
CA ASP A 68 -0.37 -16.00 -0.88
C ASP A 68 0.52 -14.92 -1.53
N LEU A 69 1.80 -15.19 -1.81
CA LEU A 69 2.70 -14.20 -2.42
C LEU A 69 2.22 -13.78 -3.81
N ASP A 70 1.85 -14.74 -4.67
CA ASP A 70 1.36 -14.43 -6.02
C ASP A 70 0.02 -13.70 -5.96
N LEU A 71 -0.84 -14.05 -5.00
CA LEU A 71 -2.08 -13.31 -4.75
C LEU A 71 -1.79 -11.85 -4.38
N ALA A 72 -0.85 -11.58 -3.48
CA ALA A 72 -0.45 -10.22 -3.12
C ALA A 72 0.18 -9.45 -4.29
N LEU A 73 1.00 -10.13 -5.11
CA LEU A 73 1.68 -9.53 -6.27
C LEU A 73 0.72 -9.14 -7.39
N TYR A 74 -0.28 -9.98 -7.67
CA TYR A 74 -1.13 -9.86 -8.86
C TYR A 74 -2.58 -9.54 -8.57
N ALA A 75 -2.98 -9.39 -7.30
CA ALA A 75 -4.35 -9.06 -6.91
C ALA A 75 -4.83 -7.72 -7.48
N GLY A 76 -6.13 -7.62 -7.63
CA GLY A 76 -6.80 -6.50 -8.26
C GLY A 76 -6.79 -6.63 -9.78
N HIS A 77 -7.40 -5.68 -10.47
CA HIS A 77 -7.40 -5.62 -11.93
C HIS A 77 -6.72 -4.34 -12.42
N GLY A 78 -6.08 -4.42 -13.58
CA GLY A 78 -5.24 -3.36 -14.10
C GLY A 78 -3.86 -3.31 -13.43
N GLU A 79 -3.01 -2.41 -13.89
CA GLU A 79 -1.63 -2.27 -13.44
C GLU A 79 -1.46 -1.05 -12.54
N PHE A 80 -0.95 -1.28 -11.35
CA PHE A 80 -0.61 -0.24 -10.39
C PHE A 80 0.52 -0.72 -9.47
N PRO A 81 1.37 0.21 -8.96
CA PRO A 81 2.48 -0.14 -8.10
C PRO A 81 2.03 -0.56 -6.71
N ARG A 82 2.79 -1.44 -6.10
CA ARG A 82 2.67 -1.88 -4.70
C ARG A 82 4.02 -2.28 -4.15
N ALA A 83 4.16 -2.32 -2.84
CA ALA A 83 5.32 -2.87 -2.16
C ALA A 83 4.89 -4.03 -1.25
N ILE A 84 5.78 -5.02 -1.07
CA ILE A 84 5.55 -6.15 -0.17
C ILE A 84 6.73 -6.25 0.77
N LEU A 85 6.47 -6.22 2.07
CA LEU A 85 7.42 -6.45 3.15
C LEU A 85 7.10 -7.80 3.77
N ALA A 86 8.09 -8.68 3.89
CA ALA A 86 7.92 -10.02 4.42
C ALA A 86 8.89 -10.26 5.59
N PRO A 87 8.49 -9.92 6.84
CA PRO A 87 9.34 -10.12 8.01
C PRO A 87 9.48 -11.60 8.34
N GLY A 88 10.69 -12.01 8.72
CA GLY A 88 10.99 -13.36 9.19
C GLY A 88 11.13 -13.48 10.71
N THR A 89 11.19 -12.36 11.45
CA THR A 89 11.28 -12.31 12.90
C THR A 89 10.29 -11.30 13.49
N LEU A 90 10.07 -11.35 14.82
CA LEU A 90 9.19 -10.39 15.49
C LEU A 90 9.76 -8.96 15.47
N GLU A 91 11.09 -8.82 15.58
CA GLU A 91 11.77 -7.53 15.47
C GLU A 91 11.60 -6.94 14.06
N GLU A 92 11.72 -7.79 13.03
CA GLU A 92 11.46 -7.36 11.65
C GLU A 92 9.99 -7.01 11.43
N ALA A 93 9.05 -7.78 12.00
CA ALA A 93 7.62 -7.47 11.92
C ALA A 93 7.30 -6.11 12.51
N PHE A 94 7.89 -5.78 13.67
CA PHE A 94 7.76 -4.47 14.29
C PHE A 94 8.28 -3.34 13.38
N ARG A 95 9.48 -3.52 12.81
CA ARG A 95 10.07 -2.53 11.88
C ARG A 95 9.28 -2.43 10.57
N CYS A 96 8.85 -3.56 10.01
CA CYS A 96 8.04 -3.59 8.79
C CYS A 96 6.70 -2.87 8.97
N ALA A 97 6.07 -2.95 10.16
CA ALA A 97 4.86 -2.20 10.44
C ALA A 97 5.08 -0.69 10.35
N GLU A 98 6.13 -0.16 10.96
CA GLU A 98 6.51 1.25 10.84
C GLU A 98 6.83 1.63 9.39
N GLN A 99 7.70 0.86 8.75
CA GLN A 99 8.13 1.11 7.37
C GLN A 99 6.98 1.06 6.37
N ALA A 100 6.00 0.17 6.56
CA ALA A 100 4.85 0.09 5.67
C ALA A 100 4.06 1.40 5.63
N PHE A 101 3.84 2.04 6.78
CA PHE A 101 3.19 3.35 6.83
C PHE A 101 4.02 4.45 6.19
N ILE A 102 5.34 4.46 6.44
CA ILE A 102 6.25 5.44 5.84
C ILE A 102 6.27 5.29 4.32
N LEU A 103 6.39 4.06 3.82
CA LEU A 103 6.39 3.77 2.38
C LEU A 103 5.06 4.12 1.72
N ALA A 104 3.93 3.77 2.36
CA ALA A 104 2.61 4.11 1.84
C ALA A 104 2.42 5.62 1.70
N ASP A 105 2.78 6.40 2.72
CA ASP A 105 2.76 7.86 2.65
C ASP A 105 3.72 8.41 1.58
N ALA A 106 4.93 7.84 1.50
CA ALA A 106 5.97 8.31 0.58
C ALA A 106 5.65 8.05 -0.88
N SER A 107 5.01 6.90 -1.17
CA SER A 107 4.75 6.46 -2.54
C SER A 107 3.31 6.67 -3.00
N GLN A 108 2.38 6.91 -2.07
CA GLN A 108 0.93 6.92 -2.35
C GLN A 108 0.52 5.64 -3.11
N CYS A 109 0.94 4.49 -2.58
CA CYS A 109 0.68 3.16 -3.13
C CYS A 109 0.29 2.19 -2.00
N PRO A 110 -0.39 1.08 -2.32
CA PRO A 110 -0.58 -0.02 -1.38
C PRO A 110 0.76 -0.65 -0.96
N VAL A 111 0.87 -0.93 0.33
CA VAL A 111 2.01 -1.64 0.93
C VAL A 111 1.49 -2.83 1.73
N PHE A 112 2.01 -4.01 1.43
CA PHE A 112 1.67 -5.24 2.14
C PHE A 112 2.70 -5.55 3.21
N ILE A 113 2.22 -6.09 4.33
CA ILE A 113 3.03 -6.82 5.30
C ILE A 113 2.59 -8.27 5.21
N LEU A 114 3.45 -9.12 4.66
CA LEU A 114 3.15 -10.52 4.40
C LEU A 114 3.75 -11.38 5.50
N THR A 115 2.90 -11.96 6.35
CA THR A 115 3.29 -12.88 7.43
C THR A 115 2.66 -14.25 7.20
N ASP A 116 2.95 -15.20 8.07
CA ASP A 116 2.28 -16.48 8.10
C ASP A 116 1.80 -16.82 9.53
N GLN A 117 1.00 -17.87 9.63
CA GLN A 117 0.45 -18.32 10.91
C GLN A 117 1.57 -18.74 11.90
N TYR A 118 2.66 -19.30 11.40
CA TYR A 118 3.78 -19.69 12.26
C TYR A 118 4.40 -18.49 12.98
N LEU A 119 4.68 -17.41 12.24
CA LEU A 119 5.21 -16.18 12.83
C LEU A 119 4.21 -15.54 13.80
N LEU A 120 2.91 -15.52 13.44
CA LEU A 120 1.86 -14.88 14.26
C LEU A 120 1.60 -15.63 15.58
N ASP A 121 1.71 -16.95 15.58
CA ASP A 121 1.51 -17.77 16.77
C ASP A 121 2.81 -17.95 17.60
N SER A 122 3.93 -17.45 17.07
CA SER A 122 5.23 -17.57 17.75
C SER A 122 5.32 -16.61 18.95
N GLY A 123 5.81 -17.12 20.06
CA GLY A 123 6.18 -16.32 21.22
C GLY A 123 7.69 -16.27 21.37
N HIS A 124 8.25 -15.07 21.47
CA HIS A 124 9.69 -14.86 21.65
C HIS A 124 9.96 -13.89 22.79
N ASP A 125 11.08 -14.09 23.46
CA ASP A 125 11.60 -13.14 24.45
C ASP A 125 12.41 -12.07 23.71
N LEU A 126 11.96 -10.81 23.84
CA LEU A 126 12.60 -9.66 23.21
C LEU A 126 13.20 -8.75 24.27
N ALA A 127 14.46 -8.38 24.11
CA ALA A 127 15.15 -7.51 25.04
C ALA A 127 14.52 -6.10 25.09
N ALA A 128 14.28 -5.51 23.95
CA ALA A 128 13.55 -4.26 23.76
C ALA A 128 13.24 -4.03 22.29
N LEU A 129 12.09 -3.40 22.00
CA LEU A 129 11.78 -2.87 20.66
C LEU A 129 12.10 -1.38 20.63
N PRO A 130 12.93 -0.91 19.69
CA PRO A 130 13.23 0.51 19.57
C PRO A 130 12.00 1.25 19.06
N LEU A 131 11.36 2.02 19.91
CA LEU A 131 10.30 2.93 19.50
C LEU A 131 10.91 4.19 18.87
N PRO A 132 10.38 4.69 17.75
CA PRO A 132 10.82 5.96 17.20
C PRO A 132 10.56 7.09 18.20
N ALA A 133 11.55 7.98 18.34
CA ALA A 133 11.43 9.13 19.27
C ALA A 133 10.30 10.08 18.85
N THR A 134 10.00 10.15 17.55
CA THR A 134 8.96 11.00 16.98
C THR A 134 8.27 10.22 15.85
N PRO A 135 6.93 10.17 15.81
CA PRO A 135 6.23 9.58 14.68
C PRO A 135 6.61 10.33 13.39
N PRO A 136 6.78 9.62 12.26
CA PRO A 136 7.04 10.28 10.99
C PRO A 136 5.86 11.19 10.61
N GLU A 137 6.18 12.38 10.13
CA GLU A 137 5.17 13.36 9.70
C GLU A 137 4.37 12.83 8.50
N PRO A 138 3.04 13.03 8.49
CA PRO A 138 2.23 12.71 7.34
C PRO A 138 2.64 13.59 6.15
N ARG A 139 2.78 13.01 4.97
CA ARG A 139 3.10 13.75 3.74
C ARG A 139 1.84 14.38 3.13
N ILE A 140 1.20 15.28 3.89
CA ILE A 140 -0.02 15.98 3.53
C ILE A 140 0.28 17.47 3.35
N VAL A 141 -0.28 18.06 2.29
CA VAL A 141 -0.13 19.49 2.03
C VAL A 141 -1.44 20.24 2.28
N ALA A 142 -1.35 21.50 2.73
CA ALA A 142 -2.48 22.40 2.68
C ALA A 142 -2.79 22.76 1.23
N THR A 143 -4.06 22.64 0.82
CA THR A 143 -4.46 22.81 -0.58
C THR A 143 -4.72 24.28 -0.91
N GLU A 144 -4.15 24.75 -2.03
CA GLU A 144 -4.48 26.05 -2.62
C GLU A 144 -5.80 25.96 -3.41
N ALA A 145 -6.37 27.11 -3.78
CA ALA A 145 -7.69 27.17 -4.44
C ALA A 145 -7.74 26.44 -5.80
N ASP A 146 -6.60 26.35 -6.50
CA ASP A 146 -6.42 25.67 -7.79
C ASP A 146 -5.84 24.27 -7.69
N TYR A 147 -5.89 23.66 -6.50
CA TYR A 147 -5.33 22.35 -6.22
C TYR A 147 -5.85 21.25 -7.14
N GLN A 148 -4.94 20.46 -7.68
CA GLN A 148 -5.21 19.29 -8.49
C GLN A 148 -4.61 18.04 -7.82
N ARG A 149 -5.48 17.12 -7.40
CA ARG A 149 -5.06 15.91 -6.65
C ARG A 149 -4.06 15.05 -7.44
N TYR A 150 -4.17 15.05 -8.76
CA TYR A 150 -3.37 14.20 -9.63
C TYR A 150 -2.47 15.00 -10.58
N ALA A 151 -2.12 16.22 -10.20
CA ALA A 151 -1.23 17.07 -10.98
C ALA A 151 -0.02 16.30 -11.51
N ALA A 152 0.38 16.57 -12.75
CA ALA A 152 1.50 15.89 -13.37
C ALA A 152 2.79 16.11 -12.55
N ALA A 153 3.55 15.05 -12.37
CA ALA A 153 4.82 15.06 -11.62
C ALA A 153 5.84 14.15 -12.29
N GLU A 154 7.10 14.58 -12.30
CA GLU A 154 8.19 13.87 -12.96
C GLU A 154 8.37 12.45 -12.41
N ASN A 155 8.32 12.30 -11.09
CA ASN A 155 8.42 11.02 -10.38
C ASN A 155 7.07 10.27 -10.21
N GLY A 156 5.98 10.81 -10.76
CA GLY A 156 4.63 10.25 -10.63
C GLY A 156 3.92 10.55 -9.31
N LEU A 157 4.53 11.36 -8.42
CA LEU A 157 4.01 11.64 -7.08
C LEU A 157 3.44 13.05 -6.99
N SER A 158 2.11 13.19 -7.01
CA SER A 158 1.44 14.48 -6.81
C SER A 158 1.35 14.83 -5.32
N PRO A 159 1.38 16.12 -4.96
CA PRO A 159 1.15 16.55 -3.59
C PRO A 159 -0.21 16.06 -3.08
N ARG A 160 -0.24 15.39 -1.91
CA ARG A 160 -1.46 14.83 -1.35
C ARG A 160 -2.14 15.82 -0.41
N GLY A 161 -3.25 16.40 -0.84
CA GLY A 161 -4.19 17.13 0.01
C GLY A 161 -5.23 16.19 0.63
N ILE A 162 -5.89 16.66 1.67
CA ILE A 162 -7.04 16.01 2.31
C ILE A 162 -8.22 16.99 2.41
N PRO A 163 -9.47 16.50 2.44
CA PRO A 163 -10.62 17.37 2.59
C PRO A 163 -10.54 18.26 3.83
N GLY A 164 -10.86 19.56 3.66
CA GLY A 164 -10.87 20.52 4.75
C GLY A 164 -9.52 21.04 5.22
N HIS A 165 -8.41 20.61 4.60
CA HIS A 165 -7.08 21.13 4.90
C HIS A 165 -6.57 22.05 3.79
N GLY A 166 -6.92 23.32 3.88
CA GLY A 166 -6.63 24.37 2.90
C GLY A 166 -7.89 24.87 2.19
N GLN A 167 -7.73 25.46 0.99
CA GLN A 167 -8.80 26.11 0.23
C GLN A 167 -9.31 25.28 -0.96
N GLY A 168 -8.49 24.34 -1.46
CA GLY A 168 -8.77 23.55 -2.64
C GLY A 168 -9.66 22.35 -2.36
N LEU A 169 -10.40 21.92 -3.37
CA LEU A 169 -11.21 20.72 -3.32
C LEU A 169 -10.33 19.49 -3.61
N VAL A 170 -10.46 18.48 -2.75
CA VAL A 170 -9.82 17.18 -2.98
C VAL A 170 -10.84 16.24 -3.60
N ARG A 171 -10.69 16.01 -4.92
CA ARG A 171 -11.56 15.10 -5.67
C ARG A 171 -10.83 13.80 -5.98
N VAL A 172 -11.50 12.69 -5.76
CA VAL A 172 -11.07 11.35 -6.17
C VAL A 172 -12.19 10.69 -6.94
N ASP A 173 -11.85 9.82 -7.87
CA ASP A 173 -12.81 9.08 -8.68
C ASP A 173 -12.33 7.63 -8.84
N SER A 174 -13.26 6.67 -8.87
CA SER A 174 -12.98 5.26 -9.12
C SER A 174 -12.78 4.95 -10.60
N ASP A 175 -13.27 5.84 -11.48
CA ASP A 175 -13.03 5.76 -12.92
C ASP A 175 -11.71 6.44 -13.30
N GLU A 176 -11.30 6.31 -14.56
CA GLU A 176 -10.16 7.09 -15.05
C GLU A 176 -10.48 8.58 -15.03
N HIS A 177 -9.53 9.38 -14.61
CA HIS A 177 -9.73 10.79 -14.30
C HIS A 177 -8.56 11.64 -14.78
N ASP A 178 -8.82 12.93 -14.90
CA ASP A 178 -7.81 13.94 -15.21
C ASP A 178 -7.03 14.41 -13.96
N GLU A 179 -6.13 15.35 -14.12
CA GLU A 179 -5.30 15.89 -13.03
C GLU A 179 -6.12 16.52 -11.90
N ALA A 180 -7.31 17.03 -12.20
CA ALA A 180 -8.23 17.60 -11.22
C ALA A 180 -9.17 16.57 -10.56
N GLY A 181 -9.11 15.30 -11.01
CA GLY A 181 -9.96 14.22 -10.50
C GLY A 181 -11.35 14.19 -11.13
N PHE A 182 -11.54 14.74 -12.33
CA PHE A 182 -12.78 14.58 -13.07
C PHE A 182 -12.69 13.34 -13.96
N ILE A 183 -13.78 12.57 -13.97
CA ILE A 183 -13.91 11.40 -14.84
C ILE A 183 -13.70 11.75 -16.30
N THR A 184 -13.02 10.89 -17.04
CA THR A 184 -12.76 11.08 -18.47
C THR A 184 -12.57 9.75 -19.19
N GLU A 185 -13.02 9.69 -20.46
CA GLU A 185 -12.80 8.56 -21.38
C GLU A 185 -11.74 8.88 -22.45
N ARG A 186 -11.04 10.01 -22.32
CA ARG A 186 -10.03 10.45 -23.29
C ARG A 186 -8.79 9.56 -23.23
N ALA A 187 -8.43 8.94 -24.35
CA ALA A 187 -7.32 7.99 -24.45
C ALA A 187 -5.96 8.61 -24.04
N GLU A 188 -5.70 9.85 -24.43
CA GLU A 188 -4.46 10.56 -24.08
C GLU A 188 -4.34 10.80 -22.57
N VAL A 189 -5.45 11.09 -21.87
CA VAL A 189 -5.46 11.26 -20.42
C VAL A 189 -5.22 9.90 -19.73
N ARG A 190 -5.89 8.85 -20.21
CA ARG A 190 -5.65 7.47 -19.72
C ARG A 190 -4.18 7.08 -19.82
N ILE A 191 -3.53 7.32 -20.97
CA ILE A 191 -2.11 7.02 -21.18
C ILE A 191 -1.24 7.84 -20.20
N ALA A 192 -1.52 9.12 -20.05
CA ALA A 192 -0.77 10.00 -19.15
C ALA A 192 -0.87 9.55 -17.68
N MET A 193 -2.09 9.24 -17.20
CA MET A 193 -2.33 8.81 -15.82
C MET A 193 -1.76 7.43 -15.54
N MET A 194 -1.85 6.47 -16.47
CA MET A 194 -1.21 5.17 -16.34
C MET A 194 0.31 5.31 -16.22
N ASN A 195 0.93 6.08 -17.12
CA ASN A 195 2.36 6.33 -17.08
C ASN A 195 2.78 7.01 -15.77
N LYS A 196 1.99 7.98 -15.30
CA LYS A 196 2.22 8.66 -14.02
C LYS A 196 2.21 7.66 -12.86
N ARG A 197 1.18 6.82 -12.76
CA ARG A 197 1.07 5.79 -11.70
C ARG A 197 2.23 4.80 -11.75
N LEU A 198 2.60 4.30 -12.94
CA LEU A 198 3.67 3.31 -13.09
C LEU A 198 5.08 3.86 -12.83
N LYS A 199 5.32 5.16 -12.99
CA LYS A 199 6.59 5.80 -12.60
C LYS A 199 6.93 5.58 -11.13
N LYS A 200 5.95 5.40 -10.26
CA LYS A 200 6.15 5.13 -8.84
C LYS A 200 6.85 3.80 -8.56
N LEU A 201 6.89 2.86 -9.51
CA LEU A 201 7.70 1.64 -9.38
C LEU A 201 9.19 1.97 -9.24
N ALA A 202 9.70 2.89 -10.05
CA ALA A 202 11.07 3.36 -9.94
C ALA A 202 11.28 4.13 -8.62
N LEU A 203 10.33 5.00 -8.27
CA LEU A 203 10.35 5.72 -6.99
C LEU A 203 10.43 4.74 -5.81
N LEU A 204 9.56 3.72 -5.77
CA LEU A 204 9.57 2.72 -4.68
C LEU A 204 10.91 2.02 -4.55
N ARG A 205 11.52 1.62 -5.66
CA ARG A 205 12.84 0.96 -5.65
C ARG A 205 13.94 1.85 -5.06
N ASP A 206 13.89 3.14 -5.34
CA ASP A 206 14.95 4.10 -5.02
C ASP A 206 14.68 4.86 -3.70
N LEU A 207 13.54 4.61 -3.01
CA LEU A 207 13.25 5.20 -1.71
C LEU A 207 14.20 4.67 -0.63
N PRO A 208 14.85 5.57 0.15
CA PRO A 208 15.73 5.14 1.24
C PRO A 208 14.97 4.42 2.37
N GLU A 209 13.68 4.66 2.48
CA GLU A 209 12.79 3.98 3.40
C GLU A 209 12.47 2.54 2.98
N PHE A 210 12.74 2.18 1.71
CA PHE A 210 12.56 0.80 1.26
C PHE A 210 13.72 -0.06 1.79
N PRO A 211 13.44 -1.06 2.65
CA PRO A 211 14.51 -1.89 3.18
C PRO A 211 15.11 -2.72 2.05
N HIS A 212 16.36 -2.46 1.70
CA HIS A 212 17.13 -3.29 0.78
C HIS A 212 17.56 -4.60 1.47
N CYS A 213 16.61 -5.28 2.10
CA CYS A 213 16.86 -6.53 2.81
C CYS A 213 16.57 -7.73 1.90
N TRP A 214 17.37 -7.88 0.85
CA TRP A 214 17.63 -9.21 0.35
C TRP A 214 18.93 -9.70 0.99
N SER A 215 18.83 -10.45 2.09
CA SER A 215 19.94 -11.20 2.67
C SER A 215 20.03 -12.64 2.12
N GLY A 216 19.48 -12.89 0.95
CA GLY A 216 19.65 -14.13 0.23
C GLY A 216 21.08 -14.26 -0.34
N PRO A 217 21.55 -15.47 -0.65
CA PRO A 217 22.85 -15.66 -1.30
C PRO A 217 22.88 -14.84 -2.60
N ALA A 218 23.99 -14.15 -2.84
CA ALA A 218 24.21 -13.37 -4.05
C ALA A 218 23.78 -14.23 -5.28
N ASN A 219 22.94 -13.64 -6.14
CA ASN A 219 22.45 -14.33 -7.33
C ASN A 219 23.66 -14.82 -8.14
N PRO A 220 23.86 -16.15 -8.30
CA PRO A 220 25.02 -16.68 -9.04
C PRO A 220 24.97 -16.40 -10.56
N ARG A 221 24.04 -15.56 -11.03
CA ARG A 221 23.85 -15.19 -12.45
C ARG A 221 24.30 -13.76 -12.79
N SER A 222 25.09 -13.12 -11.95
CA SER A 222 25.67 -11.79 -12.23
C SER A 222 27.20 -11.87 -12.53
N GLU A 223 27.62 -12.94 -13.16
CA GLU A 223 28.91 -13.01 -13.85
C GLU A 223 28.67 -13.23 -15.36
#